data_7ff29703f9935c401afd798fee4861b6
#
_entry.id   7ff29703f9935c401afd798fee4861b6
#
_cell.length_a   1.000
_cell.length_b   1.000
_cell.length_c   1.000
_cell.angle_alpha   90.00
_cell.angle_beta   90.00
_cell.angle_gamma   90.00
#
_symmetry.space_group_name_H-M   'P 1'
#
loop_
_entity.id
_entity.type
_entity.pdbx_description
1 polymer ?
#
loop_
_entity_poly.entity_id
_entity_poly.type
_entity_poly.pdbx_seq_one_letter_code
_entity_poly.pdbx_strand_id
1 'polypeptide(L)'
;METRGYKQNRIVIMLVALAGMSVYLLPYFRYYYYDAYVSYFGINDLQMGTLGSIYGVLAIVGYCLGGWIADRVSLKLAISGSLVVTGLGAFVLLLKPAFPIHVGIYALWGVTSIMTFWNPCMKALRALSKASEQGRGYALFDMTRGILNFLSGLVILAAFTAVTKKVGEANGMTGLILFYGIEAIIVGVAVYFALLKHLPKSLDSNTEKDTSFGKNVLKALKMPTTWCVIVIMFMTYGVIITYNYVVPYCTAAFGMSAALAAIMGYAANGFRFVGCAIGGQIA
;
A
#
# COMPACT_ATOMS: atom_id res chain seq x y z
N MET A 1 -24.78 -20.90 -0.41
CA MET A 1 -24.82 -19.59 0.29
C MET A 1 -24.72 -18.52 -0.78
N GLU A 2 -25.75 -17.69 -0.96
CA GLU A 2 -25.64 -16.54 -1.88
C GLU A 2 -24.53 -15.62 -1.44
N THR A 3 -23.60 -15.34 -2.33
CA THR A 3 -22.54 -14.35 -2.09
C THR A 3 -23.19 -12.98 -1.89
N ARG A 4 -23.01 -12.38 -0.73
CA ARG A 4 -23.47 -11.02 -0.44
C ARG A 4 -22.87 -10.07 -1.47
N GLY A 5 -23.68 -9.18 -2.05
CA GLY A 5 -23.22 -8.19 -3.02
C GLY A 5 -22.32 -7.12 -2.38
N TYR A 6 -21.59 -6.36 -3.23
CA TYR A 6 -20.70 -5.29 -2.75
C TYR A 6 -21.43 -4.25 -1.88
N LYS A 7 -22.72 -3.98 -2.16
CA LYS A 7 -23.53 -3.03 -1.35
C LYS A 7 -23.69 -3.49 0.10
N GLN A 8 -23.88 -4.79 0.31
CA GLN A 8 -24.01 -5.37 1.67
C GLN A 8 -22.67 -5.42 2.40
N ASN A 9 -21.57 -5.56 1.67
CA ASN A 9 -20.23 -5.62 2.21
C ASN A 9 -19.47 -4.27 2.13
N ARG A 10 -20.13 -3.17 1.75
CA ARG A 10 -19.48 -1.87 1.50
C ARG A 10 -18.58 -1.41 2.65
N ILE A 11 -19.03 -1.55 3.89
CA ILE A 11 -18.26 -1.13 5.07
C ILE A 11 -16.99 -1.97 5.20
N VAL A 12 -17.08 -3.28 4.95
CA VAL A 12 -15.91 -4.18 4.99
C VAL A 12 -14.95 -3.85 3.86
N ILE A 13 -15.46 -3.58 2.65
CA ILE A 13 -14.64 -3.14 1.50
C ILE A 13 -13.93 -1.82 1.83
N MET A 14 -14.63 -0.85 2.45
CA MET A 14 -14.02 0.41 2.89
C MET A 14 -12.96 0.20 3.96
N LEU A 15 -13.17 -0.73 4.90
CA LEU A 15 -12.16 -1.07 5.92
C LEU A 15 -10.94 -1.77 5.29
N VAL A 16 -11.15 -2.65 4.32
CA VAL A 16 -10.08 -3.26 3.54
C VAL A 16 -9.34 -2.20 2.69
N ALA A 17 -10.05 -1.17 2.22
CA ALA A 17 -9.43 -0.02 1.54
C ALA A 17 -8.55 0.82 2.49
N LEU A 18 -9.02 1.03 3.72
CA LEU A 18 -8.19 1.64 4.77
C LEU A 18 -6.93 0.82 5.00
N ALA A 19 -7.04 -0.51 5.14
CA ALA A 19 -5.89 -1.40 5.25
C ALA A 19 -4.94 -1.29 4.04
N GLY A 20 -5.52 -1.23 2.83
CA GLY A 20 -4.78 -1.06 1.57
C GLY A 20 -4.10 0.32 1.44
N MET A 21 -4.53 1.34 2.19
CA MET A 21 -3.82 2.59 2.36
C MET A 21 -2.70 2.42 3.41
N SER A 22 -3.06 1.95 4.59
CA SER A 22 -2.19 1.87 5.77
C SER A 22 -0.91 1.08 5.52
N VAL A 23 -1.00 -0.05 4.79
CA VAL A 23 0.18 -0.90 4.50
C VAL A 23 1.26 -0.17 3.68
N TYR A 24 0.87 0.89 2.93
CA TYR A 24 1.78 1.68 2.12
C TYR A 24 2.26 2.96 2.81
N LEU A 25 1.64 3.40 3.90
CA LEU A 25 2.05 4.64 4.57
C LEU A 25 3.51 4.61 4.98
N LEU A 26 3.94 3.57 5.70
CA LEU A 26 5.32 3.44 6.19
C LEU A 26 6.36 3.29 5.06
N PRO A 27 6.19 2.47 4.02
CA PRO A 27 7.14 2.42 2.90
C PRO A 27 7.24 3.73 2.12
N TYR A 28 6.17 4.53 2.05
CA TYR A 28 6.08 5.67 1.13
C TYR A 28 6.13 7.04 1.80
N PHE A 29 5.96 7.18 3.14
CA PHE A 29 5.97 8.50 3.79
C PHE A 29 7.26 9.27 3.55
N ARG A 30 8.40 8.61 3.37
CA ARG A 30 9.68 9.21 3.03
C ARG A 30 9.67 10.09 1.78
N TYR A 31 8.73 9.88 0.87
CA TYR A 31 8.59 10.69 -0.33
C TYR A 31 7.88 12.02 -0.07
N TYR A 32 6.96 12.04 0.91
CA TYR A 32 6.21 13.24 1.30
C TYR A 32 6.99 14.10 2.29
N TYR A 33 7.86 13.48 3.10
CA TYR A 33 8.68 14.12 4.12
C TYR A 33 10.18 13.93 3.82
N TYR A 34 10.57 14.10 2.56
CA TYR A 34 11.87 13.68 2.04
C TYR A 34 13.04 14.29 2.82
N ASP A 35 13.11 15.62 2.91
CA ASP A 35 14.20 16.35 3.57
C ASP A 35 14.27 16.03 5.07
N ALA A 36 13.11 16.01 5.73
CA ALA A 36 12.98 15.63 7.13
C ALA A 36 13.43 14.18 7.39
N TYR A 37 13.12 13.26 6.47
CA TYR A 37 13.53 11.86 6.56
C TYR A 37 15.05 11.71 6.42
N VAL A 38 15.63 12.35 5.41
CA VAL A 38 17.08 12.36 5.16
C VAL A 38 17.83 12.92 6.37
N SER A 39 17.39 14.08 6.88
CA SER A 39 17.94 14.72 8.08
C SER A 39 17.82 13.85 9.34
N TYR A 40 16.65 13.26 9.56
CA TYR A 40 16.35 12.47 10.76
C TYR A 40 17.21 11.20 10.88
N PHE A 41 17.45 10.51 9.76
CA PHE A 41 18.25 9.28 9.72
C PHE A 41 19.73 9.50 9.37
N GLY A 42 20.13 10.71 8.97
CA GLY A 42 21.47 11.03 8.54
C GLY A 42 21.91 10.25 7.30
N ILE A 43 20.97 9.98 6.39
CA ILE A 43 21.22 9.26 5.13
C ILE A 43 21.32 10.25 3.96
N ASN A 44 21.89 9.80 2.85
CA ASN A 44 22.01 10.59 1.63
C ASN A 44 21.01 10.13 0.54
N ASP A 45 20.95 10.86 -0.58
CA ASP A 45 20.01 10.56 -1.68
C ASP A 45 20.28 9.19 -2.32
N LEU A 46 21.53 8.75 -2.41
CA LEU A 46 21.86 7.41 -2.91
C LEU A 46 21.30 6.33 -1.99
N GLN A 47 21.39 6.52 -0.69
CA GLN A 47 20.81 5.61 0.30
C GLN A 47 19.29 5.64 0.25
N MET A 48 18.67 6.80 0.06
CA MET A 48 17.21 6.90 -0.19
C MET A 48 16.80 6.13 -1.44
N GLY A 49 17.55 6.25 -2.53
CA GLY A 49 17.35 5.47 -3.75
C GLY A 49 17.49 3.97 -3.52
N THR A 50 18.49 3.55 -2.72
CA THR A 50 18.72 2.14 -2.35
C THR A 50 17.52 1.55 -1.60
N LEU A 51 16.94 2.29 -0.64
CA LEU A 51 15.73 1.84 0.06
C LEU A 51 14.55 1.62 -0.91
N GLY A 52 14.41 2.51 -1.92
CA GLY A 52 13.39 2.35 -2.96
C GLY A 52 13.64 1.15 -3.86
N SER A 53 14.89 0.94 -4.22
CA SER A 53 15.30 -0.16 -5.12
C SER A 53 15.07 -1.53 -4.46
N ILE A 54 15.49 -1.71 -3.20
CA ILE A 54 15.27 -2.97 -2.49
C ILE A 54 13.79 -3.27 -2.30
N TYR A 55 13.01 -2.26 -1.93
CA TYR A 55 11.56 -2.38 -1.85
C TYR A 55 10.96 -2.81 -3.20
N GLY A 56 11.37 -2.17 -4.30
CA GLY A 56 10.91 -2.47 -5.65
C GLY A 56 11.28 -3.88 -6.13
N VAL A 57 12.51 -4.34 -5.88
CA VAL A 57 12.94 -5.72 -6.22
C VAL A 57 12.10 -6.74 -5.48
N LEU A 58 11.88 -6.56 -4.17
CA LEU A 58 11.04 -7.46 -3.38
C LEU A 58 9.57 -7.40 -3.80
N ALA A 59 9.10 -6.24 -4.26
CA ALA A 59 7.76 -6.09 -4.82
C ALA A 59 7.59 -6.92 -6.12
N ILE A 60 8.57 -6.91 -7.02
CA ILE A 60 8.55 -7.74 -8.24
C ILE A 60 8.42 -9.22 -7.87
N VAL A 61 9.27 -9.71 -6.97
CA VAL A 61 9.19 -11.08 -6.46
C VAL A 61 7.82 -11.35 -5.82
N GLY A 62 7.32 -10.36 -5.05
CA GLY A 62 6.02 -10.41 -4.40
C GLY A 62 4.85 -10.54 -5.38
N TYR A 63 4.87 -9.84 -6.50
CA TYR A 63 3.83 -9.99 -7.53
C TYR A 63 3.87 -11.37 -8.18
N CYS A 64 5.06 -11.93 -8.40
CA CYS A 64 5.19 -13.28 -8.97
C CYS A 64 4.71 -14.38 -8.02
N LEU A 65 5.04 -14.30 -6.74
CA LEU A 65 4.77 -15.35 -5.76
C LEU A 65 3.49 -15.13 -4.94
N GLY A 66 2.98 -13.90 -4.89
CA GLY A 66 1.89 -13.52 -4.00
C GLY A 66 0.57 -14.22 -4.32
N GLY A 67 0.29 -14.55 -5.59
CA GLY A 67 -0.87 -15.36 -5.98
C GLY A 67 -0.78 -16.77 -5.38
N TRP A 68 0.38 -17.40 -5.48
CA TRP A 68 0.64 -18.72 -4.90
C TRP A 68 0.49 -18.73 -3.36
N ILE A 69 0.92 -17.66 -2.69
CA ILE A 69 0.75 -17.47 -1.24
C ILE A 69 -0.72 -17.26 -0.90
N ALA A 70 -1.44 -16.41 -1.65
CA ALA A 70 -2.86 -16.12 -1.44
C ALA A 70 -3.75 -17.36 -1.55
N ASP A 71 -3.28 -18.40 -2.25
CA ASP A 71 -4.01 -19.68 -2.38
C ASP A 71 -3.73 -20.67 -1.23
N ARG A 72 -2.71 -20.41 -0.42
CA ARG A 72 -2.25 -21.35 0.64
C ARG A 72 -2.39 -20.81 2.05
N VAL A 73 -2.49 -19.50 2.20
CA VAL A 73 -2.57 -18.85 3.50
C VAL A 73 -3.95 -18.27 3.69
N SER A 74 -4.46 -18.29 4.93
CA SER A 74 -5.71 -17.63 5.30
C SER A 74 -5.66 -16.15 4.93
N LEU A 75 -6.61 -15.68 4.11
CA LEU A 75 -6.66 -14.30 3.61
C LEU A 75 -6.68 -13.28 4.75
N LYS A 76 -7.47 -13.55 5.80
CA LYS A 76 -7.56 -12.67 6.98
C LYS A 76 -6.22 -12.58 7.72
N LEU A 77 -5.51 -13.71 7.89
CA LEU A 77 -4.20 -13.73 8.55
C LEU A 77 -3.14 -13.05 7.69
N ALA A 78 -3.14 -13.29 6.38
CA ALA A 78 -2.18 -12.67 5.47
C ALA A 78 -2.33 -11.14 5.44
N ILE A 79 -3.55 -10.63 5.28
CA ILE A 79 -3.84 -9.19 5.24
C ILE A 79 -3.52 -8.53 6.59
N SER A 80 -4.03 -9.06 7.68
CA SER A 80 -3.85 -8.48 9.01
C SER A 80 -2.42 -8.62 9.52
N GLY A 81 -1.82 -9.80 9.34
CA GLY A 81 -0.43 -10.05 9.72
C GLY A 81 0.55 -9.15 8.98
N SER A 82 0.31 -8.89 7.70
CA SER A 82 1.10 -7.94 6.92
C SER A 82 1.11 -6.55 7.53
N LEU A 83 -0.05 -6.03 7.94
CA LEU A 83 -0.17 -4.73 8.58
C LEU A 83 0.53 -4.69 9.94
N VAL A 84 0.33 -5.72 10.77
CA VAL A 84 0.97 -5.81 12.09
C VAL A 84 2.50 -5.86 11.93
N VAL A 85 3.03 -6.71 11.05
CA VAL A 85 4.48 -6.81 10.80
C VAL A 85 5.04 -5.52 10.22
N THR A 86 4.31 -4.87 9.31
CA THR A 86 4.70 -3.56 8.76
C THR A 86 4.78 -2.51 9.87
N GLY A 87 3.76 -2.46 10.75
CA GLY A 87 3.74 -1.55 11.90
C GLY A 87 4.85 -1.83 12.91
N LEU A 88 5.16 -3.10 13.20
CA LEU A 88 6.29 -3.48 14.05
C LEU A 88 7.63 -3.00 13.48
N GLY A 89 7.81 -3.01 12.15
CA GLY A 89 8.98 -2.46 11.49
C GLY A 89 9.20 -0.97 11.80
N ALA A 90 8.12 -0.19 12.02
CA ALA A 90 8.22 1.21 12.42
C ALA A 90 8.90 1.39 13.79
N PHE A 91 8.62 0.51 14.75
CA PHE A 91 9.26 0.58 16.08
C PHE A 91 10.75 0.27 16.01
N VAL A 92 11.17 -0.64 15.13
CA VAL A 92 12.59 -0.88 14.88
C VAL A 92 13.22 0.35 14.22
N LEU A 93 12.51 1.01 13.30
CA LEU A 93 12.99 2.22 12.65
C LEU A 93 13.20 3.39 13.63
N LEU A 94 12.36 3.50 14.68
CA LEU A 94 12.50 4.51 15.74
C LEU A 94 13.80 4.40 16.52
N LEU A 95 14.41 3.23 16.56
CA LEU A 95 15.72 3.02 17.20
C LEU A 95 16.87 3.63 16.38
N LYS A 96 16.58 4.25 15.22
CA LYS A 96 17.57 4.78 14.27
C LYS A 96 18.67 3.76 13.94
N PRO A 97 18.29 2.59 13.44
CA PRO A 97 19.23 1.50 13.22
C PRO A 97 20.28 1.86 12.16
N ALA A 98 21.42 1.17 12.18
CA ALA A 98 22.41 1.28 11.12
C ALA A 98 21.81 1.00 9.74
N PHE A 99 22.33 1.62 8.68
CA PHE A 99 21.77 1.57 7.33
C PHE A 99 21.47 0.14 6.80
N PRO A 100 22.27 -0.90 7.05
CA PRO A 100 21.93 -2.27 6.61
C PRO A 100 20.63 -2.80 7.23
N ILE A 101 20.37 -2.48 8.51
CA ILE A 101 19.11 -2.86 9.18
C ILE A 101 17.94 -2.06 8.59
N HIS A 102 18.16 -0.78 8.28
CA HIS A 102 17.20 0.07 7.60
C HIS A 102 16.80 -0.52 6.23
N VAL A 103 17.78 -0.99 5.44
CA VAL A 103 17.56 -1.73 4.18
C VAL A 103 16.73 -3.00 4.43
N GLY A 104 17.04 -3.75 5.50
CA GLY A 104 16.28 -4.94 5.90
C GLY A 104 14.81 -4.64 6.21
N ILE A 105 14.51 -3.51 6.86
CA ILE A 105 13.12 -3.06 7.12
C ILE A 105 12.39 -2.77 5.82
N TYR A 106 13.04 -2.10 4.84
CA TYR A 106 12.43 -1.83 3.53
C TYR A 106 12.24 -3.10 2.70
N ALA A 107 13.16 -4.06 2.81
CA ALA A 107 12.98 -5.39 2.23
C ALA A 107 11.75 -6.09 2.85
N LEU A 108 11.63 -6.08 4.17
CA LEU A 108 10.47 -6.62 4.87
C LEU A 108 9.17 -5.96 4.43
N TRP A 109 9.15 -4.63 4.30
CA TRP A 109 7.98 -3.89 3.83
C TRP A 109 7.64 -4.20 2.36
N GLY A 110 8.61 -4.48 1.50
CA GLY A 110 8.36 -4.97 0.14
C GLY A 110 7.64 -6.32 0.13
N VAL A 111 8.03 -7.22 1.03
CA VAL A 111 7.35 -8.52 1.21
C VAL A 111 5.96 -8.33 1.80
N THR A 112 5.83 -7.61 2.91
CA THR A 112 4.55 -7.48 3.63
C THR A 112 3.50 -6.73 2.82
N SER A 113 3.86 -5.69 2.08
CA SER A 113 2.89 -4.89 1.33
C SER A 113 2.44 -5.53 0.01
N ILE A 114 3.30 -6.24 -0.68
CA ILE A 114 2.98 -6.79 -2.01
C ILE A 114 2.71 -8.30 -1.93
N MET A 115 3.64 -9.08 -1.39
CA MET A 115 3.55 -10.52 -1.47
C MET A 115 2.46 -11.08 -0.55
N THR A 116 2.40 -10.62 0.70
CA THR A 116 1.47 -11.18 1.69
C THR A 116 0.22 -10.32 1.94
N PHE A 117 0.20 -9.05 1.47
CA PHE A 117 -0.98 -8.19 1.58
C PHE A 117 -1.75 -8.09 0.27
N TRP A 118 -1.11 -7.62 -0.82
CA TRP A 118 -1.84 -7.16 -2.02
C TRP A 118 -2.62 -8.27 -2.72
N ASN A 119 -1.98 -9.42 -2.98
CA ASN A 119 -2.66 -10.54 -3.65
C ASN A 119 -3.79 -11.13 -2.80
N PRO A 120 -3.61 -11.42 -1.48
CA PRO A 120 -4.71 -11.80 -0.60
C PRO A 120 -5.83 -10.76 -0.54
N CYS A 121 -5.50 -9.45 -0.55
CA CYS A 121 -6.47 -8.38 -0.56
C CYS A 121 -7.35 -8.42 -1.82
N MET A 122 -6.75 -8.56 -3.00
CA MET A 122 -7.51 -8.68 -4.25
C MET A 122 -8.41 -9.91 -4.26
N LYS A 123 -7.95 -11.05 -3.72
CA LYS A 123 -8.76 -12.26 -3.58
C LYS A 123 -9.92 -12.05 -2.59
N ALA A 124 -9.68 -11.36 -1.48
CA ALA A 124 -10.72 -11.02 -0.51
C ALA A 124 -11.79 -10.10 -1.12
N LEU A 125 -11.39 -9.08 -1.89
CA LEU A 125 -12.32 -8.18 -2.58
C LEU A 125 -13.23 -8.92 -3.58
N ARG A 126 -12.68 -9.88 -4.31
CA ARG A 126 -13.49 -10.77 -5.18
C ARG A 126 -14.54 -11.53 -4.39
N ALA A 127 -14.18 -12.04 -3.24
CA ALA A 127 -15.08 -12.80 -2.39
C ALA A 127 -16.18 -11.94 -1.72
N LEU A 128 -15.89 -10.66 -1.51
CA LEU A 128 -16.83 -9.69 -0.94
C LEU A 128 -17.80 -9.09 -1.98
N SER A 129 -17.63 -9.39 -3.27
CA SER A 129 -18.43 -8.86 -4.37
C SER A 129 -18.99 -9.99 -5.23
N LYS A 130 -20.24 -9.86 -5.74
CA LYS A 130 -20.77 -10.78 -6.75
C LYS A 130 -19.96 -10.67 -8.05
N ALA A 131 -19.93 -11.73 -8.85
CA ALA A 131 -19.18 -11.74 -10.12
C ALA A 131 -19.56 -10.59 -11.06
N SER A 132 -20.85 -10.26 -11.13
CA SER A 132 -21.41 -9.16 -11.93
C SER A 132 -21.17 -7.77 -11.35
N GLU A 133 -20.66 -7.65 -10.13
CA GLU A 133 -20.49 -6.39 -9.40
C GLU A 133 -19.01 -6.14 -9.03
N GLN A 134 -18.08 -6.97 -9.50
CA GLN A 134 -16.67 -6.88 -9.11
C GLN A 134 -16.05 -5.53 -9.48
N GLY A 135 -16.33 -5.00 -10.67
CA GLY A 135 -15.86 -3.68 -11.09
C GLY A 135 -16.23 -2.58 -10.09
N ARG A 136 -17.48 -2.60 -9.61
CA ARG A 136 -17.97 -1.64 -8.58
C ARG A 136 -17.32 -1.86 -7.22
N GLY A 137 -17.07 -3.11 -6.84
CA GLY A 137 -16.34 -3.44 -5.61
C GLY A 137 -14.91 -2.92 -5.61
N TYR A 138 -14.18 -3.10 -6.70
CA TYR A 138 -12.83 -2.56 -6.88
C TYR A 138 -12.82 -1.04 -6.96
N ALA A 139 -13.79 -0.44 -7.65
CA ALA A 139 -13.91 1.01 -7.72
C ALA A 139 -14.17 1.63 -6.34
N LEU A 140 -15.07 1.04 -5.54
CA LEU A 140 -15.31 1.48 -4.16
C LEU A 140 -14.04 1.38 -3.31
N PHE A 141 -13.27 0.28 -3.43
CA PHE A 141 -12.01 0.09 -2.74
C PHE A 141 -10.98 1.17 -3.10
N ASP A 142 -10.70 1.36 -4.40
CA ASP A 142 -9.68 2.31 -4.84
C ASP A 142 -10.11 3.78 -4.63
N MET A 143 -11.38 4.11 -4.81
CA MET A 143 -11.94 5.42 -4.50
C MET A 143 -11.78 5.74 -3.01
N THR A 144 -12.19 4.82 -2.12
CA THR A 144 -12.06 4.99 -0.67
C THR A 144 -10.60 5.16 -0.28
N ARG A 145 -9.72 4.32 -0.80
CA ARG A 145 -8.26 4.41 -0.55
C ARG A 145 -7.67 5.74 -1.00
N GLY A 146 -8.07 6.24 -2.18
CA GLY A 146 -7.63 7.54 -2.70
C GLY A 146 -8.09 8.70 -1.83
N ILE A 147 -9.37 8.73 -1.46
CA ILE A 147 -9.94 9.78 -0.60
C ILE A 147 -9.27 9.78 0.78
N LEU A 148 -9.15 8.60 1.41
CA LEU A 148 -8.52 8.47 2.71
C LEU A 148 -7.06 8.92 2.68
N ASN A 149 -6.29 8.50 1.66
CA ASN A 149 -4.89 8.89 1.51
C ASN A 149 -4.74 10.42 1.36
N PHE A 150 -5.58 11.05 0.57
CA PHE A 150 -5.55 12.49 0.36
C PHE A 150 -5.92 13.27 1.63
N LEU A 151 -7.09 12.97 2.21
CA LEU A 151 -7.58 13.70 3.39
C LEU A 151 -6.71 13.47 4.62
N SER A 152 -6.37 12.21 4.92
CA SER A 152 -5.49 11.89 6.05
C SER A 152 -4.09 12.48 5.85
N GLY A 153 -3.57 12.44 4.61
CA GLY A 153 -2.28 13.02 4.27
C GLY A 153 -2.20 14.50 4.59
N LEU A 154 -3.22 15.30 4.22
CA LEU A 154 -3.28 16.72 4.55
C LEU A 154 -3.37 16.98 6.06
N VAL A 155 -4.20 16.20 6.78
CA VAL A 155 -4.35 16.33 8.24
C VAL A 155 -3.03 15.98 8.95
N ILE A 156 -2.40 14.88 8.55
CA ILE A 156 -1.13 14.43 9.14
C ILE A 156 0.00 15.41 8.82
N LEU A 157 0.04 15.97 7.61
CA LEU A 157 1.01 17.00 7.24
C LEU A 157 0.84 18.28 8.09
N ALA A 158 -0.41 18.73 8.30
CA ALA A 158 -0.69 19.86 9.17
C ALA A 158 -0.26 19.60 10.62
N ALA A 159 -0.57 18.40 11.13
CA ALA A 159 -0.16 17.98 12.47
C ALA A 159 1.37 17.89 12.58
N PHE A 160 2.05 17.28 11.63
CA PHE A 160 3.51 17.19 11.55
C PHE A 160 4.13 18.60 11.58
N THR A 161 3.65 19.52 10.72
CA THR A 161 4.15 20.88 10.65
C THR A 161 3.95 21.63 11.98
N ALA A 162 2.80 21.46 12.62
CA ALA A 162 2.50 22.11 13.91
C ALA A 162 3.39 21.54 15.04
N VAL A 163 3.61 20.24 15.09
CA VAL A 163 4.50 19.59 16.06
C VAL A 163 5.94 20.01 15.83
N THR A 164 6.42 19.98 14.59
CA THR A 164 7.79 20.37 14.23
C THR A 164 8.10 21.78 14.65
N LYS A 165 7.16 22.73 14.50
CA LYS A 165 7.32 24.11 14.96
C LYS A 165 7.46 24.25 16.47
N LYS A 166 6.85 23.36 17.25
CA LYS A 166 6.85 23.42 18.72
C LYS A 166 8.02 22.67 19.36
N VAL A 167 8.34 21.50 18.87
CA VAL A 167 9.28 20.57 19.53
C VAL A 167 10.45 20.13 18.65
N GLY A 168 10.57 20.69 17.46
CA GLY A 168 11.63 20.40 16.50
C GLY A 168 11.32 19.25 15.56
N GLU A 169 12.06 19.20 14.45
CA GLU A 169 11.79 18.27 13.34
C GLU A 169 12.01 16.80 13.73
N ALA A 170 13.05 16.52 14.53
CA ALA A 170 13.34 15.16 14.98
C ALA A 170 12.19 14.57 15.80
N ASN A 171 11.58 15.34 16.69
CA ASN A 171 10.43 14.90 17.49
C ASN A 171 9.17 14.77 16.61
N GLY A 172 9.00 15.65 15.63
CA GLY A 172 7.94 15.54 14.62
C GLY A 172 8.03 14.23 13.84
N MET A 173 9.23 13.89 13.36
CA MET A 173 9.46 12.65 12.62
C MET A 173 9.26 11.40 13.50
N THR A 174 9.74 11.43 14.75
CA THR A 174 9.49 10.35 15.74
C THR A 174 7.99 10.14 15.93
N GLY A 175 7.23 11.22 16.14
CA GLY A 175 5.76 11.17 16.29
C GLY A 175 5.05 10.62 15.05
N LEU A 176 5.51 10.99 13.86
CA LEU A 176 4.96 10.52 12.59
C LEU A 176 5.17 9.01 12.39
N ILE A 177 6.38 8.52 12.63
CA ILE A 177 6.71 7.09 12.52
C ILE A 177 5.91 6.28 13.54
N LEU A 178 5.83 6.77 14.78
CA LEU A 178 5.06 6.13 15.85
C LEU A 178 3.57 6.07 15.49
N PHE A 179 3.01 7.16 14.98
CA PHE A 179 1.61 7.23 14.55
C PHE A 179 1.31 6.20 13.46
N TYR A 180 2.12 6.14 12.40
CA TYR A 180 1.91 5.18 11.32
C TYR A 180 2.11 3.73 11.76
N GLY A 181 3.06 3.47 12.68
CA GLY A 181 3.26 2.13 13.23
C GLY A 181 2.06 1.64 14.04
N ILE A 182 1.54 2.47 14.94
CA ILE A 182 0.36 2.17 15.75
C ILE A 182 -0.89 2.04 14.88
N GLU A 183 -1.08 2.96 13.94
CA GLU A 183 -2.21 2.96 13.00
C GLU A 183 -2.26 1.64 12.20
N ALA A 184 -1.13 1.21 11.63
CA ALA A 184 -1.06 -0.03 10.87
C ALA A 184 -1.45 -1.25 11.73
N ILE A 185 -1.02 -1.31 12.99
CA ILE A 185 -1.38 -2.40 13.90
C ILE A 185 -2.87 -2.37 14.24
N ILE A 186 -3.42 -1.20 14.58
CA ILE A 186 -4.85 -1.06 14.91
C ILE A 186 -5.72 -1.44 13.72
N VAL A 187 -5.40 -0.94 12.52
CA VAL A 187 -6.13 -1.27 11.29
C VAL A 187 -5.99 -2.76 10.97
N GLY A 188 -4.81 -3.33 11.16
CA GLY A 188 -4.58 -4.78 10.97
C GLY A 188 -5.48 -5.63 11.85
N VAL A 189 -5.59 -5.29 13.14
CA VAL A 189 -6.48 -5.98 14.09
C VAL A 189 -7.96 -5.79 13.71
N ALA A 190 -8.36 -4.56 13.36
CA ALA A 190 -9.75 -4.27 12.98
C ALA A 190 -10.18 -5.05 11.72
N VAL A 191 -9.31 -5.10 10.71
CA VAL A 191 -9.56 -5.84 9.46
C VAL A 191 -9.64 -7.33 9.69
N TYR A 192 -8.82 -7.89 10.59
CA TYR A 192 -8.91 -9.30 10.98
C TYR A 192 -10.32 -9.68 11.43
N PHE A 193 -10.87 -8.95 12.39
CA PHE A 193 -12.21 -9.22 12.91
C PHE A 193 -13.31 -8.99 11.88
N ALA A 194 -13.17 -7.98 11.03
CA ALA A 194 -14.12 -7.72 9.95
C ALA A 194 -14.13 -8.86 8.92
N LEU A 195 -12.96 -9.32 8.48
CA LEU A 195 -12.85 -10.42 7.51
C LEU A 195 -13.25 -11.76 8.12
N LEU A 196 -12.97 -11.99 9.41
CA LEU A 196 -13.43 -13.19 10.14
C LEU A 196 -14.94 -13.36 10.07
N LYS A 197 -15.69 -12.24 10.13
CA LYS A 197 -17.17 -12.23 10.13
C LYS A 197 -17.78 -12.31 8.72
N HIS A 198 -17.08 -11.83 7.69
CA HIS A 198 -17.68 -11.60 6.36
C HIS A 198 -17.13 -12.50 5.26
N LEU A 199 -15.90 -13.04 5.42
CA LEU A 199 -15.37 -13.99 4.45
C LEU A 199 -15.95 -15.39 4.65
N PRO A 200 -16.32 -16.10 3.57
CA PRO A 200 -16.71 -17.50 3.64
C PRO A 200 -15.59 -18.38 4.18
N LYS A 201 -15.92 -19.29 5.10
CA LYS A 201 -14.93 -20.23 5.67
C LYS A 201 -14.29 -21.14 4.62
N SER A 202 -14.98 -21.39 3.50
CA SER A 202 -14.45 -22.18 2.38
C SER A 202 -13.22 -21.56 1.69
N LEU A 203 -13.00 -20.25 1.84
CA LEU A 203 -11.81 -19.57 1.32
C LEU A 203 -10.60 -19.64 2.26
N ASP A 204 -10.84 -20.03 3.51
CA ASP A 204 -9.78 -20.23 4.51
C ASP A 204 -9.30 -21.70 4.58
N SER A 205 -10.08 -22.62 4.05
CA SER A 205 -9.70 -24.03 3.94
C SER A 205 -8.92 -24.24 2.64
N ASN A 206 -7.73 -24.78 2.75
CA ASN A 206 -6.85 -25.21 1.66
C ASN A 206 -7.64 -25.77 0.46
N THR A 207 -8.02 -24.89 -0.44
CA THR A 207 -8.56 -25.31 -1.73
C THR A 207 -7.40 -25.89 -2.51
N GLU A 208 -7.61 -27.07 -3.00
CA GLU A 208 -6.74 -27.93 -3.82
C GLU A 208 -5.38 -27.33 -4.16
N LYS A 209 -4.34 -27.98 -3.68
CA LYS A 209 -2.94 -27.67 -4.05
C LYS A 209 -2.83 -27.72 -5.57
N ASP A 210 -3.08 -26.61 -6.25
CA ASP A 210 -2.78 -26.50 -7.68
C ASP A 210 -1.27 -26.68 -7.85
N THR A 211 -0.89 -27.90 -8.19
CA THR A 211 0.49 -28.30 -8.44
C THR A 211 1.02 -27.75 -9.76
N SER A 212 0.17 -27.05 -10.53
CA SER A 212 0.48 -26.59 -11.88
C SER A 212 0.77 -25.08 -11.97
N PHE A 213 1.16 -24.40 -10.87
CA PHE A 213 1.48 -22.96 -10.88
C PHE A 213 2.40 -22.57 -12.04
N GLY A 214 3.53 -23.27 -12.23
CA GLY A 214 4.47 -23.00 -13.32
C GLY A 214 3.86 -23.19 -14.72
N LYS A 215 3.00 -24.20 -14.89
CA LYS A 215 2.29 -24.45 -16.16
C LYS A 215 1.28 -23.34 -16.45
N ASN A 216 0.57 -22.86 -15.43
CA ASN A 216 -0.40 -21.79 -15.56
C ASN A 216 0.28 -20.45 -15.89
N VAL A 217 1.42 -20.15 -15.28
CA VAL A 217 2.26 -18.98 -15.63
C VAL A 217 2.72 -19.05 -17.09
N LEU A 218 3.25 -20.22 -17.52
CA LEU A 218 3.70 -20.40 -18.89
C LEU A 218 2.56 -20.27 -19.90
N LYS A 219 1.36 -20.79 -19.55
CA LYS A 219 0.16 -20.63 -20.40
C LYS A 219 -0.24 -19.15 -20.49
N ALA A 220 -0.25 -18.42 -19.39
CA ALA A 220 -0.55 -16.98 -19.40
C ALA A 220 0.43 -16.19 -20.25
N LEU A 221 1.74 -16.47 -20.15
CA LEU A 221 2.78 -15.81 -20.96
C LEU A 221 2.68 -16.09 -22.47
N LYS A 222 2.03 -17.18 -22.86
CA LYS A 222 1.75 -17.52 -24.28
C LYS A 222 0.54 -16.76 -24.85
N MET A 223 -0.27 -16.10 -24.00
CA MET A 223 -1.46 -15.38 -24.45
C MET A 223 -1.09 -13.96 -24.89
N PRO A 224 -1.44 -13.51 -26.12
CA PRO A 224 -1.17 -12.14 -26.58
C PRO A 224 -1.79 -11.08 -25.68
N THR A 225 -2.99 -11.34 -25.16
CA THR A 225 -3.69 -10.44 -24.21
C THR A 225 -2.86 -10.13 -22.97
N THR A 226 -2.08 -11.11 -22.47
CA THR A 226 -1.18 -10.90 -21.32
C THR A 226 -0.14 -9.82 -21.61
N TRP A 227 0.47 -9.86 -22.80
CA TRP A 227 1.46 -8.87 -23.23
C TRP A 227 0.85 -7.49 -23.43
N CYS A 228 -0.36 -7.40 -23.99
CA CYS A 228 -1.08 -6.12 -24.09
C CYS A 228 -1.31 -5.51 -22.71
N VAL A 229 -1.77 -6.30 -21.73
CA VAL A 229 -1.95 -5.85 -20.36
C VAL A 229 -0.63 -5.43 -19.73
N ILE A 230 0.45 -6.21 -19.90
CA ILE A 230 1.79 -5.87 -19.40
C ILE A 230 2.24 -4.50 -19.94
N VAL A 231 2.11 -4.26 -21.25
CA VAL A 231 2.52 -2.98 -21.87
C VAL A 231 1.69 -1.81 -21.34
N ILE A 232 0.36 -1.96 -21.27
CA ILE A 232 -0.53 -0.93 -20.72
C ILE A 232 -0.14 -0.62 -19.26
N MET A 233 0.06 -1.64 -18.44
CA MET A 233 0.46 -1.47 -17.05
C MET A 233 1.83 -0.82 -16.91
N PHE A 234 2.81 -1.25 -17.71
CA PHE A 234 4.16 -0.68 -17.71
C PHE A 234 4.14 0.82 -18.04
N MET A 235 3.45 1.21 -19.12
CA MET A 235 3.34 2.60 -19.51
C MET A 235 2.60 3.45 -18.46
N THR A 236 1.50 2.95 -17.93
CA THR A 236 0.70 3.66 -16.92
C THR A 236 1.46 3.83 -15.61
N TYR A 237 2.08 2.74 -15.10
CA TYR A 237 2.85 2.79 -13.85
C TYR A 237 4.15 3.58 -13.99
N GLY A 238 4.79 3.59 -15.16
CA GLY A 238 5.95 4.42 -15.43
C GLY A 238 5.68 5.89 -15.15
N VAL A 239 4.51 6.39 -15.58
CA VAL A 239 4.07 7.76 -15.27
C VAL A 239 3.75 7.92 -13.78
N ILE A 240 3.01 6.99 -13.18
CA ILE A 240 2.61 7.07 -11.77
C ILE A 240 3.82 7.10 -10.82
N ILE A 241 4.86 6.32 -11.11
CA ILE A 241 6.06 6.26 -10.25
C ILE A 241 6.78 7.62 -10.20
N THR A 242 6.74 8.42 -11.27
CA THR A 242 7.36 9.74 -11.27
C THR A 242 6.75 10.68 -10.22
N TYR A 243 5.48 10.50 -9.87
CA TYR A 243 4.83 11.31 -8.81
C TYR A 243 5.45 11.13 -7.43
N ASN A 244 6.14 10.04 -7.16
CA ASN A 244 6.86 9.85 -5.90
C ASN A 244 8.01 10.85 -5.72
N TYR A 245 8.52 11.41 -6.82
CA TYR A 245 9.61 12.37 -6.81
C TYR A 245 9.15 13.83 -6.99
N VAL A 246 7.84 14.09 -7.01
CA VAL A 246 7.30 15.46 -7.14
C VAL A 246 7.76 16.33 -5.98
N VAL A 247 7.77 15.83 -4.75
CA VAL A 247 8.18 16.59 -3.57
C VAL A 247 9.63 17.05 -3.68
N PRO A 248 10.64 16.15 -3.77
CA PRO A 248 12.03 16.60 -3.90
C PRO A 248 12.28 17.42 -5.18
N TYR A 249 11.55 17.17 -6.27
CA TYR A 249 11.64 17.98 -7.48
C TYR A 249 11.15 19.42 -7.24
N CYS A 250 10.01 19.60 -6.57
CA CYS A 250 9.46 20.91 -6.27
C CYS A 250 10.35 21.72 -5.31
N THR A 251 10.97 21.06 -4.33
CA THR A 251 11.91 21.71 -3.42
C THR A 251 13.21 22.10 -4.14
N ALA A 252 13.79 21.19 -4.93
CA ALA A 252 15.07 21.43 -5.58
C ALA A 252 14.99 22.37 -6.79
N ALA A 253 13.96 22.24 -7.66
CA ALA A 253 13.86 23.00 -8.90
C ALA A 253 13.17 24.36 -8.73
N PHE A 254 12.21 24.47 -7.80
CA PHE A 254 11.41 25.67 -7.61
C PHE A 254 11.63 26.37 -6.25
N GLY A 255 12.46 25.82 -5.39
CA GLY A 255 12.68 26.38 -4.05
C GLY A 255 11.44 26.39 -3.17
N MET A 256 10.48 25.50 -3.43
CA MET A 256 9.24 25.43 -2.65
C MET A 256 9.52 24.99 -1.22
N SER A 257 8.74 25.51 -0.26
CA SER A 257 8.81 24.99 1.10
C SER A 257 8.38 23.50 1.14
N ALA A 258 8.99 22.71 2.02
CA ALA A 258 8.70 21.28 2.17
C ALA A 258 7.19 21.00 2.36
N ALA A 259 6.50 21.86 3.12
CA ALA A 259 5.05 21.74 3.33
C ALA A 259 4.25 21.94 2.04
N LEU A 260 4.58 22.96 1.21
CA LEU A 260 3.89 23.21 -0.05
C LEU A 260 4.18 22.09 -1.07
N ALA A 261 5.42 21.64 -1.15
CA ALA A 261 5.81 20.52 -2.00
C ALA A 261 5.09 19.23 -1.61
N ALA A 262 4.95 18.94 -0.31
CA ALA A 262 4.18 17.79 0.18
C ALA A 262 2.69 17.88 -0.20
N ILE A 263 2.07 19.07 -0.15
CA ILE A 263 0.69 19.28 -0.63
C ILE A 263 0.58 18.93 -2.12
N MET A 264 1.55 19.35 -2.94
CA MET A 264 1.59 18.97 -4.36
C MET A 264 1.69 17.47 -4.56
N GLY A 265 2.52 16.76 -3.76
CA GLY A 265 2.63 15.31 -3.78
C GLY A 265 1.31 14.60 -3.41
N TYR A 266 0.62 15.06 -2.37
CA TYR A 266 -0.69 14.53 -1.99
C TYR A 266 -1.77 14.84 -3.04
N ALA A 267 -1.77 16.03 -3.63
CA ALA A 267 -2.72 16.41 -4.69
C ALA A 267 -2.51 15.54 -5.95
N ALA A 268 -1.26 15.34 -6.38
CA ALA A 268 -0.93 14.53 -7.55
C ALA A 268 -1.42 13.07 -7.41
N ASN A 269 -1.34 12.51 -6.21
CA ASN A 269 -1.85 11.17 -5.92
C ASN A 269 -3.36 11.16 -5.58
N GLY A 270 -3.89 12.27 -5.07
CA GLY A 270 -5.25 12.37 -4.55
C GLY A 270 -6.31 12.29 -5.65
N PHE A 271 -6.13 13.00 -6.76
CA PHE A 271 -7.11 13.04 -7.86
C PHE A 271 -7.37 11.69 -8.53
N ARG A 272 -6.59 10.66 -8.21
CA ARG A 272 -6.83 9.29 -8.64
C ARG A 272 -8.23 8.77 -8.29
N PHE A 273 -8.82 9.21 -7.17
CA PHE A 273 -10.17 8.76 -6.77
C PHE A 273 -11.24 9.17 -7.77
N VAL A 274 -11.08 10.30 -8.46
CA VAL A 274 -12.03 10.77 -9.50
C VAL A 274 -12.03 9.78 -10.68
N GLY A 275 -10.84 9.40 -11.17
CA GLY A 275 -10.70 8.42 -12.24
C GLY A 275 -11.29 7.05 -11.87
N CYS A 276 -11.08 6.61 -10.62
CA CYS A 276 -11.63 5.34 -10.12
C CYS A 276 -13.16 5.37 -10.02
N ALA A 277 -13.75 6.50 -9.59
CA ALA A 277 -15.19 6.66 -9.51
C ALA A 277 -15.86 6.60 -10.89
N ILE A 278 -15.27 7.27 -11.88
CA ILE A 278 -15.79 7.27 -13.28
C ILE A 278 -15.60 5.89 -13.90
N GLY A 279 -14.39 5.31 -13.83
CA GLY A 279 -14.10 4.00 -14.40
C GLY A 279 -14.97 2.87 -13.84
N GLY A 280 -15.27 2.92 -12.53
CA GLY A 280 -16.13 1.92 -11.90
C GLY A 280 -17.61 2.02 -12.25
N GLN A 281 -18.07 3.11 -12.88
CA GLN A 281 -19.42 3.24 -13.41
C GLN A 281 -19.53 2.75 -14.85
N ILE A 282 -18.44 2.80 -15.60
CA ILE A 282 -18.35 2.37 -16.99
C ILE A 282 -18.14 0.85 -17.09
N ALA A 283 -17.46 0.25 -16.12
CA ALA A 283 -17.21 -1.20 -16.03
C ALA A 283 -18.39 -1.97 -15.45
#